data_a9236a6419092a8f6e4b70c01947ee2d
#
_entry.id   a9236a6419092a8f6e4b70c01947ee2d
#
_cell.length_a   1.000
_cell.length_b   1.000
_cell.length_c   1.000
_cell.angle_alpha   90.00
_cell.angle_beta   90.00
_cell.angle_gamma   90.00
#
_symmetry.space_group_name_H-M   'P 1'
#
loop_
_entity.id
_entity.type
_entity.pdbx_description
1 polymer ?
#
loop_
_entity_poly.entity_id
_entity_poly.type
_entity_poly.pdbx_seq_one_letter_code
_entity_poly.pdbx_strand_id
1 'polypeptide(L)'
;MTATDSSLSVRSASEAIILVSLGTDYFDKDGVGQFLEKYLSQAESKDFSTLRREHTLAYRSLFDRVSLDLGKGERDHLPIHERLAAFAQDKNDPGLAALYFQFGRYLLISSTRQGLLPPNLQGLWCNTIHTPWNGDYHLNINLQMNHWPAEVTNLSELHLPLIELTKQ
;
A
#
# COMPACT_ATOMS: atom_id res chain seq x y z
N MET A 1 -25.51 -8.22 -15.74
CA MET A 1 -25.03 -8.18 -14.36
C MET A 1 -26.24 -8.16 -13.44
N THR A 2 -26.25 -8.97 -12.41
CA THR A 2 -27.31 -8.99 -11.38
C THR A 2 -26.66 -8.91 -10.01
N ALA A 3 -27.22 -8.09 -9.12
CA ALA A 3 -26.79 -7.95 -7.74
C ALA A 3 -27.85 -8.50 -6.79
N THR A 4 -27.43 -9.13 -5.72
CA THR A 4 -28.23 -9.53 -4.56
C THR A 4 -27.60 -8.92 -3.31
N ASP A 5 -28.21 -9.09 -2.15
CA ASP A 5 -27.67 -8.57 -0.88
C ASP A 5 -26.28 -9.12 -0.52
N SER A 6 -25.89 -10.26 -1.07
CA SER A 6 -24.65 -10.96 -0.72
C SER A 6 -23.76 -11.33 -1.92
N SER A 7 -24.22 -11.07 -3.15
CA SER A 7 -23.47 -11.49 -4.33
C SER A 7 -23.66 -10.58 -5.52
N LEU A 8 -22.62 -10.50 -6.34
CA LEU A 8 -22.64 -9.87 -7.66
C LEU A 8 -22.39 -10.95 -8.72
N SER A 9 -23.32 -11.12 -9.67
CA SER A 9 -23.19 -12.10 -10.75
C SER A 9 -23.00 -11.40 -12.08
N VAL A 10 -21.88 -11.72 -12.75
CA VAL A 10 -21.58 -11.26 -14.11
C VAL A 10 -21.57 -12.47 -15.03
N ARG A 11 -22.35 -12.44 -16.13
CA ARG A 11 -22.44 -13.53 -17.10
C ARG A 11 -22.19 -13.00 -18.51
N SER A 12 -21.58 -13.83 -19.35
CA SER A 12 -21.33 -13.53 -20.76
C SER A 12 -20.55 -12.22 -21.00
N ALA A 13 -19.59 -11.93 -20.12
CA ALA A 13 -18.68 -10.82 -20.25
C ALA A 13 -17.24 -11.36 -20.47
N SER A 14 -16.51 -10.77 -21.40
CA SER A 14 -15.09 -11.06 -21.62
C SER A 14 -14.20 -10.39 -20.55
N GLU A 15 -14.65 -9.26 -20.03
CA GLU A 15 -13.97 -8.48 -19.00
C GLU A 15 -14.95 -7.91 -18.00
N ALA A 16 -14.50 -7.70 -16.77
CA ALA A 16 -15.26 -7.02 -15.73
C ALA A 16 -14.30 -6.15 -14.89
N ILE A 17 -14.71 -4.92 -14.60
CA ILE A 17 -14.01 -3.99 -13.70
C ILE A 17 -14.90 -3.81 -12.48
N ILE A 18 -14.32 -4.02 -11.30
CA ILE A 18 -14.98 -3.78 -10.02
C ILE A 18 -14.28 -2.59 -9.36
N LEU A 19 -15.01 -1.52 -9.14
CA LEU A 19 -14.54 -0.35 -8.42
C LEU A 19 -15.02 -0.43 -6.97
N VAL A 20 -14.11 -0.25 -6.03
CA VAL A 20 -14.40 -0.25 -4.59
C VAL A 20 -13.84 1.03 -3.98
N SER A 21 -14.70 1.82 -3.35
CA SER A 21 -14.31 2.99 -2.56
C SER A 21 -14.43 2.67 -1.08
N LEU A 22 -13.38 2.92 -0.31
CA LEU A 22 -13.30 2.66 1.12
C LEU A 22 -12.91 3.93 1.86
N GLY A 23 -13.44 4.12 3.05
CA GLY A 23 -13.11 5.25 3.89
C GLY A 23 -13.54 5.02 5.34
N THR A 24 -13.11 5.92 6.22
CA THR A 24 -13.51 5.96 7.63
C THR A 24 -14.08 7.33 7.97
N ASP A 25 -14.83 7.41 9.03
CA ASP A 25 -15.40 8.64 9.58
C ASP A 25 -14.43 9.40 10.53
N TYR A 26 -13.16 8.99 10.54
CA TYR A 26 -12.17 9.53 11.48
C TYR A 26 -12.00 11.06 11.38
N PHE A 27 -11.91 11.60 10.18
CA PHE A 27 -11.74 13.04 9.96
C PHE A 27 -13.06 13.80 9.79
N ASP A 28 -14.11 13.14 9.30
CA ASP A 28 -15.42 13.73 9.03
C ASP A 28 -16.51 12.69 9.25
N LYS A 29 -17.16 12.76 10.39
CA LYS A 29 -18.20 11.79 10.80
C LYS A 29 -19.42 11.83 9.89
N ASP A 30 -19.74 13.00 9.34
CA ASP A 30 -20.97 13.21 8.59
C ASP A 30 -20.76 13.15 7.06
N GLY A 31 -19.52 13.29 6.60
CA GLY A 31 -19.18 13.44 5.19
C GLY A 31 -18.64 12.18 4.49
N VAL A 32 -18.40 11.08 5.21
CA VAL A 32 -17.76 9.88 4.64
C VAL A 32 -18.51 9.33 3.43
N GLY A 33 -19.83 9.30 3.45
CA GLY A 33 -20.65 8.81 2.33
C GLY A 33 -20.45 9.65 1.07
N GLN A 34 -20.49 10.97 1.18
CA GLN A 34 -20.29 11.88 0.07
C GLN A 34 -18.86 11.79 -0.49
N PHE A 35 -17.88 11.62 0.39
CA PHE A 35 -16.49 11.40 0.02
C PHE A 35 -16.34 10.12 -0.83
N LEU A 36 -16.91 9.00 -0.39
CA LEU A 36 -16.86 7.72 -1.09
C LEU A 36 -17.53 7.79 -2.45
N GLU A 37 -18.73 8.38 -2.54
CA GLU A 37 -19.48 8.56 -3.78
C GLU A 37 -18.72 9.44 -4.77
N LYS A 38 -18.12 10.53 -4.31
CA LYS A 38 -17.31 11.42 -5.15
C LYS A 38 -16.16 10.68 -5.82
N TYR A 39 -15.38 9.90 -5.07
CA TYR A 39 -14.25 9.17 -5.63
C TYR A 39 -14.69 8.03 -6.54
N LEU A 40 -15.77 7.35 -6.21
CA LEU A 40 -16.33 6.29 -7.04
C LEU A 40 -16.77 6.87 -8.39
N SER A 41 -17.56 7.95 -8.40
CA SER A 41 -18.02 8.63 -9.63
C SER A 41 -16.86 9.15 -10.48
N GLN A 42 -15.81 9.66 -9.87
CA GLN A 42 -14.59 10.07 -10.60
C GLN A 42 -13.88 8.88 -11.25
N ALA A 43 -13.86 7.73 -10.59
CA ALA A 43 -13.27 6.51 -11.15
C ALA A 43 -14.14 5.92 -12.28
N GLU A 44 -15.44 5.90 -12.10
CA GLU A 44 -16.42 5.43 -13.11
C GLU A 44 -16.37 6.22 -14.43
N SER A 45 -16.00 7.50 -14.37
CA SER A 45 -15.85 8.34 -15.55
C SER A 45 -14.62 8.03 -16.42
N LYS A 46 -13.75 7.11 -15.99
CA LYS A 46 -12.49 6.76 -16.64
C LYS A 46 -12.47 5.29 -17.05
N ASP A 47 -11.80 5.00 -18.17
CA ASP A 47 -11.48 3.64 -18.54
C ASP A 47 -10.34 3.05 -17.67
N PHE A 48 -10.24 1.74 -17.64
CA PHE A 48 -9.22 1.03 -16.84
C PHE A 48 -7.78 1.42 -17.23
N SER A 49 -7.53 1.66 -18.51
CA SER A 49 -6.20 2.04 -19.00
C SER A 49 -5.78 3.40 -18.46
N THR A 50 -6.70 4.34 -18.37
CA THR A 50 -6.49 5.66 -17.78
C THR A 50 -6.27 5.57 -16.28
N LEU A 51 -7.12 4.82 -15.55
CA LEU A 51 -6.94 4.58 -14.10
C LEU A 51 -5.58 3.96 -13.80
N ARG A 52 -5.19 2.93 -14.55
CA ARG A 52 -3.89 2.27 -14.41
C ARG A 52 -2.73 3.22 -14.68
N ARG A 53 -2.82 4.04 -15.73
CA ARG A 53 -1.78 5.01 -16.09
C ARG A 53 -1.61 6.06 -14.99
N GLU A 54 -2.70 6.64 -14.50
CA GLU A 54 -2.68 7.65 -13.44
C GLU A 54 -2.11 7.08 -12.14
N HIS A 55 -2.57 5.88 -11.74
CA HIS A 55 -2.03 5.15 -10.59
C HIS A 55 -0.52 4.91 -10.73
N THR A 56 -0.08 4.42 -11.89
CA THR A 56 1.34 4.14 -12.15
C THR A 56 2.17 5.42 -12.06
N LEU A 57 1.72 6.51 -12.65
CA LEU A 57 2.42 7.80 -12.59
C LEU A 57 2.52 8.33 -11.15
N ALA A 58 1.42 8.31 -10.41
CA ALA A 58 1.40 8.73 -9.02
C ALA A 58 2.33 7.89 -8.13
N TYR A 59 2.34 6.57 -8.31
CA TYR A 59 3.23 5.67 -7.58
C TYR A 59 4.69 5.91 -7.94
N ARG A 60 5.02 5.96 -9.22
CA ARG A 60 6.40 6.14 -9.70
C ARG A 60 7.00 7.50 -9.35
N SER A 61 6.18 8.53 -9.19
CA SER A 61 6.65 9.86 -8.74
C SER A 61 7.35 9.81 -7.36
N LEU A 62 7.02 8.82 -6.55
CA LEU A 62 7.66 8.54 -5.25
C LEU A 62 8.67 7.41 -5.34
N PHE A 63 8.30 6.30 -5.97
CA PHE A 63 9.11 5.10 -5.99
C PHE A 63 10.42 5.27 -6.77
N ASP A 64 10.38 5.93 -7.92
CA ASP A 64 11.53 6.09 -8.81
C ASP A 64 12.58 7.09 -8.28
N ARG A 65 12.34 7.76 -7.14
CA ARG A 65 13.28 8.71 -6.53
C ARG A 65 14.54 8.05 -5.97
N VAL A 66 14.48 6.78 -5.63
CA VAL A 66 15.59 6.03 -5.05
C VAL A 66 15.64 4.65 -5.64
N SER A 67 16.82 4.25 -6.06
CA SER A 67 17.16 2.87 -6.45
C SER A 67 18.34 2.38 -5.64
N LEU A 68 18.36 1.09 -5.35
CA LEU A 68 19.48 0.41 -4.70
C LEU A 68 19.92 -0.75 -5.58
N ASP A 69 21.17 -0.72 -6.01
CA ASP A 69 21.81 -1.80 -6.75
C ASP A 69 23.00 -2.31 -5.91
N LEU A 70 22.95 -3.55 -5.50
CA LEU A 70 24.01 -4.24 -4.75
C LEU A 70 24.74 -5.28 -5.60
N GLY A 71 24.56 -5.21 -6.90
CA GLY A 71 25.06 -6.19 -7.86
C GLY A 71 24.05 -7.32 -8.13
N LYS A 72 24.38 -8.11 -9.16
CA LYS A 72 23.55 -9.26 -9.55
C LYS A 72 23.91 -10.48 -8.71
N GLY A 73 22.85 -11.18 -8.25
CA GLY A 73 22.98 -12.48 -7.61
C GLY A 73 22.75 -13.61 -8.60
N GLU A 74 23.34 -14.76 -8.34
CA GLU A 74 23.10 -15.98 -9.13
C GLU A 74 21.64 -16.44 -9.07
N ARG A 75 20.88 -15.97 -8.06
CA ARG A 75 19.50 -16.37 -7.77
C ARG A 75 18.44 -15.40 -8.27
N ASP A 76 18.80 -14.34 -8.99
CA ASP A 76 17.86 -13.32 -9.44
C ASP A 76 16.73 -13.86 -10.32
N HIS A 77 16.93 -15.00 -10.95
CA HIS A 77 15.96 -15.71 -11.78
C HIS A 77 14.97 -16.58 -10.99
N LEU A 78 15.22 -16.83 -9.70
CA LEU A 78 14.38 -17.68 -8.86
C LEU A 78 13.19 -16.94 -8.27
N PRO A 79 12.07 -17.62 -8.00
CA PRO A 79 10.96 -17.09 -7.21
C PRO A 79 11.41 -16.68 -5.80
N ILE A 80 10.76 -15.66 -5.23
CA ILE A 80 11.16 -15.09 -3.93
C ILE A 80 11.19 -16.14 -2.82
N HIS A 81 10.23 -17.06 -2.76
CA HIS A 81 10.20 -18.09 -1.71
C HIS A 81 11.41 -19.03 -1.77
N GLU A 82 11.90 -19.35 -2.96
CA GLU A 82 13.11 -20.16 -3.13
C GLU A 82 14.36 -19.35 -2.75
N ARG A 83 14.41 -18.05 -3.12
CA ARG A 83 15.50 -17.15 -2.71
C ARG A 83 15.58 -17.02 -1.20
N LEU A 84 14.44 -16.87 -0.51
CA LEU A 84 14.38 -16.80 0.95
C LEU A 84 14.85 -18.09 1.62
N ALA A 85 14.46 -19.25 1.10
CA ALA A 85 14.91 -20.55 1.62
C ALA A 85 16.43 -20.72 1.46
N ALA A 86 16.99 -20.34 0.31
CA ALA A 86 18.42 -20.40 0.07
C ALA A 86 19.19 -19.36 0.92
N PHE A 87 18.69 -18.14 1.02
CA PHE A 87 19.28 -17.09 1.86
C PHE A 87 19.35 -17.48 3.34
N ALA A 88 18.39 -18.27 3.83
CA ALA A 88 18.42 -18.77 5.20
C ALA A 88 19.67 -19.63 5.48
N GLN A 89 20.26 -20.25 4.45
CA GLN A 89 21.42 -21.15 4.57
C GLN A 89 22.75 -20.39 4.50
N ASP A 90 22.93 -19.53 3.51
CA ASP A 90 24.23 -18.93 3.20
C ASP A 90 24.30 -17.41 3.34
N LYS A 91 23.15 -16.73 3.54
CA LYS A 91 23.07 -15.27 3.69
C LYS A 91 23.60 -14.48 2.48
N ASN A 92 23.68 -15.09 1.31
CA ASN A 92 24.29 -14.51 0.12
C ASN A 92 23.26 -14.34 -1.01
N ASP A 93 22.60 -13.18 -1.04
CA ASP A 93 21.74 -12.75 -2.15
C ASP A 93 21.62 -11.22 -2.16
N PRO A 94 22.52 -10.51 -2.84
CA PRO A 94 22.50 -9.04 -2.89
C PRO A 94 21.24 -8.50 -3.57
N GLY A 95 20.72 -9.19 -4.61
CA GLY A 95 19.48 -8.79 -5.27
C GLY A 95 18.25 -8.93 -4.36
N LEU A 96 18.22 -9.95 -3.48
CA LEU A 96 17.15 -10.08 -2.48
C LEU A 96 17.20 -8.96 -1.44
N ALA A 97 18.40 -8.54 -1.02
CA ALA A 97 18.57 -7.43 -0.10
C ALA A 97 18.10 -6.10 -0.72
N ALA A 98 18.44 -5.84 -1.98
CA ALA A 98 17.96 -4.67 -2.72
C ALA A 98 16.42 -4.70 -2.90
N LEU A 99 15.86 -5.87 -3.20
CA LEU A 99 14.41 -6.06 -3.31
C LEU A 99 13.71 -5.80 -1.97
N TYR A 100 14.27 -6.28 -0.86
CA TYR A 100 13.72 -6.07 0.49
C TYR A 100 13.71 -4.59 0.87
N PHE A 101 14.77 -3.85 0.55
CA PHE A 101 14.81 -2.40 0.71
C PHE A 101 13.70 -1.70 -0.08
N GLN A 102 13.53 -2.03 -1.36
CA GLN A 102 12.48 -1.44 -2.19
C GLN A 102 11.08 -1.88 -1.75
N PHE A 103 10.94 -3.08 -1.20
CA PHE A 103 9.66 -3.56 -0.65
C PHE A 103 9.25 -2.76 0.59
N GLY A 104 10.19 -2.41 1.47
CA GLY A 104 9.91 -1.50 2.59
C GLY A 104 9.40 -0.13 2.13
N ARG A 105 10.03 0.45 1.09
CA ARG A 105 9.54 1.69 0.47
C ARG A 105 8.14 1.53 -0.15
N TYR A 106 7.91 0.41 -0.85
CA TYR A 106 6.59 0.08 -1.40
C TYR A 106 5.51 0.05 -0.32
N LEU A 107 5.78 -0.59 0.81
CA LEU A 107 4.82 -0.67 1.92
C LEU A 107 4.45 0.72 2.45
N LEU A 108 5.42 1.61 2.66
CA LEU A 108 5.15 2.96 3.12
C LEU A 108 4.40 3.78 2.06
N ILE A 109 4.85 3.77 0.81
CA ILE A 109 4.21 4.47 -0.31
C ILE A 109 2.75 4.02 -0.49
N SER A 110 2.46 2.74 -0.30
CA SER A 110 1.13 2.18 -0.57
C SER A 110 0.18 2.29 0.62
N SER A 111 0.65 2.65 1.82
CA SER A 111 -0.17 2.63 3.04
C SER A 111 -0.56 4.02 3.55
N THR A 112 0.03 5.11 3.07
CA THR A 112 -0.31 6.46 3.51
C THR A 112 -0.09 7.53 2.45
N ARG A 113 -0.69 8.68 2.65
CA ARG A 113 -0.52 9.92 1.88
C ARG A 113 -0.74 11.10 2.81
N GLN A 114 -0.18 12.24 2.44
CA GLN A 114 -0.49 13.51 3.14
C GLN A 114 -2.00 13.75 3.18
N GLY A 115 -2.53 14.09 4.34
CA GLY A 115 -3.95 14.27 4.58
C GLY A 115 -4.72 13.00 4.91
N LEU A 116 -4.05 11.84 4.97
CA LEU A 116 -4.61 10.56 5.43
C LEU A 116 -3.99 10.15 6.76
N LEU A 117 -4.53 9.07 7.34
CA LEU A 117 -3.91 8.43 8.51
C LEU A 117 -2.58 7.76 8.14
N PRO A 118 -1.63 7.67 9.08
CA PRO A 118 -0.42 6.85 8.90
C PRO A 118 -0.78 5.35 8.84
N PRO A 119 0.14 4.48 8.38
CA PRO A 119 -0.06 3.04 8.44
C PRO A 119 -0.16 2.57 9.90
N ASN A 120 -1.13 1.72 10.19
CA ASN A 120 -1.24 1.05 11.49
C ASN A 120 -0.25 -0.12 11.62
N LEU A 121 -0.41 -1.01 12.63
CA LEU A 121 0.46 -2.19 12.82
C LEU A 121 0.59 -3.09 11.60
N GLN A 122 -0.48 -3.22 10.81
CA GLN A 122 -0.50 -4.02 9.58
C GLN A 122 -0.34 -3.18 8.29
N GLY A 123 -0.07 -1.90 8.39
CA GLY A 123 -0.16 -1.00 7.25
C GLY A 123 -1.61 -0.81 6.82
N LEU A 124 -1.98 -1.37 5.67
CA LEU A 124 -3.36 -1.49 5.19
C LEU A 124 -3.75 -2.95 4.90
N TRP A 125 -2.85 -3.89 5.17
CA TRP A 125 -3.02 -5.29 4.76
C TRP A 125 -3.51 -6.13 5.91
N CYS A 126 -4.73 -6.68 5.73
CA CYS A 126 -5.29 -7.68 6.62
C CYS A 126 -6.22 -8.59 5.83
N ASN A 127 -6.17 -9.88 6.12
CA ASN A 127 -7.05 -10.90 5.53
C ASN A 127 -8.03 -11.49 6.54
N THR A 128 -8.13 -10.89 7.74
CA THR A 128 -9.04 -11.31 8.80
C THR A 128 -9.72 -10.09 9.42
N ILE A 129 -10.95 -10.26 9.92
CA ILE A 129 -11.68 -9.19 10.62
C ILE A 129 -11.03 -8.90 11.98
N HIS A 130 -10.61 -9.95 12.68
CA HIS A 130 -9.90 -9.83 13.95
C HIS A 130 -8.40 -9.94 13.72
N THR A 131 -7.73 -8.80 13.76
CA THR A 131 -6.29 -8.71 13.55
C THR A 131 -5.54 -8.82 14.88
N PRO A 132 -4.26 -9.26 14.87
CA PRO A 132 -3.43 -9.13 16.04
C PRO A 132 -3.40 -7.67 16.53
N TRP A 133 -3.61 -7.47 17.85
CA TRP A 133 -3.69 -6.15 18.48
C TRP A 133 -4.66 -5.17 17.79
N ASN A 134 -5.75 -5.69 17.21
CA ASN A 134 -6.79 -4.93 16.51
C ASN A 134 -6.30 -3.99 15.40
N GLY A 135 -5.07 -4.14 14.93
CA GLY A 135 -4.47 -3.21 13.97
C GLY A 135 -4.27 -1.79 14.54
N ASP A 136 -4.06 -1.66 15.85
CA ASP A 136 -3.97 -0.38 16.55
C ASP A 136 -2.73 0.44 16.16
N TYR A 137 -2.72 1.71 16.57
CA TYR A 137 -1.58 2.61 16.50
C TYR A 137 -0.77 2.54 17.80
N HIS A 138 0.28 1.74 17.81
CA HIS A 138 1.17 1.63 18.97
C HIS A 138 2.27 2.68 18.92
N LEU A 139 2.14 3.73 19.73
CA LEU A 139 3.02 4.90 19.76
C LEU A 139 4.32 4.72 20.56
N ASN A 140 4.50 3.60 21.23
CA ASN A 140 5.72 3.35 22.01
C ASN A 140 6.94 3.02 21.13
N ILE A 141 6.74 2.36 19.96
CA ILE A 141 7.81 2.08 18.99
C ILE A 141 7.28 1.72 17.59
N ASN A 142 6.17 0.97 17.48
CA ASN A 142 5.76 0.34 16.22
C ASN A 142 5.43 1.38 15.14
N LEU A 143 4.62 2.39 15.48
CA LEU A 143 4.25 3.43 14.54
C LEU A 143 5.46 4.25 14.06
N GLN A 144 6.40 4.55 14.95
CA GLN A 144 7.65 5.22 14.61
C GLN A 144 8.50 4.37 13.67
N MET A 145 8.60 3.05 13.91
CA MET A 145 9.36 2.13 13.05
C MET A 145 8.81 2.07 11.63
N ASN A 146 7.50 2.13 11.45
CA ASN A 146 6.88 2.18 10.13
C ASN A 146 7.36 3.40 9.30
N HIS A 147 7.78 4.48 9.98
CA HIS A 147 8.22 5.73 9.34
C HIS A 147 9.75 5.92 9.29
N TRP A 148 10.55 5.02 9.88
CA TRP A 148 12.01 5.13 9.81
C TRP A 148 12.57 5.27 8.39
N PRO A 149 12.02 4.59 7.37
CA PRO A 149 12.52 4.77 6.01
C PRO A 149 12.12 6.11 5.37
N ALA A 150 11.15 6.86 5.91
CA ALA A 150 10.60 8.03 5.23
C ALA A 150 11.68 9.04 4.82
N GLU A 151 12.46 9.55 5.78
CA GLU A 151 13.46 10.59 5.51
C GLU A 151 14.66 10.04 4.73
N VAL A 152 15.19 8.89 5.15
CA VAL A 152 16.43 8.32 4.57
C VAL A 152 16.22 7.74 3.17
N THR A 153 14.99 7.58 2.72
CA THR A 153 14.67 7.04 1.39
C THR A 153 13.90 8.03 0.50
N ASN A 154 14.02 9.34 0.79
CA ASN A 154 13.42 10.42 0.01
C ASN A 154 11.89 10.31 -0.12
N LEU A 155 11.21 10.08 1.03
CA LEU A 155 9.77 9.97 1.17
C LEU A 155 9.25 10.83 2.33
N SER A 156 9.88 11.99 2.62
CA SER A 156 9.60 12.85 3.79
C SER A 156 8.13 13.27 3.89
N GLU A 157 7.45 13.47 2.77
CA GLU A 157 6.03 13.82 2.75
C GLU A 157 5.14 12.71 3.34
N LEU A 158 5.60 11.46 3.34
CA LEU A 158 4.88 10.33 3.93
C LEU A 158 5.08 10.23 5.45
N HIS A 159 5.96 11.07 6.03
CA HIS A 159 6.10 11.23 7.47
C HIS A 159 5.04 12.19 8.06
N LEU A 160 4.52 13.10 7.26
CA LEU A 160 3.55 14.09 7.71
C LEU A 160 2.29 13.48 8.35
N PRO A 161 1.70 12.37 7.86
CA PRO A 161 0.56 11.74 8.52
C PRO A 161 0.82 11.33 9.98
N LEU A 162 2.01 10.83 10.30
CA LEU A 162 2.39 10.52 11.67
C LEU A 162 2.47 11.80 12.53
N ILE A 163 3.09 12.85 11.99
CA ILE A 163 3.21 14.13 12.69
C ILE A 163 1.83 14.73 12.97
N GLU A 164 0.91 14.69 12.00
CA GLU A 164 -0.45 15.20 12.18
C GLU A 164 -1.25 14.37 13.20
N LEU A 165 -1.12 13.04 13.19
CA LEU A 165 -1.74 12.18 14.18
C LEU A 165 -1.27 12.53 15.61
N THR A 166 0.02 12.84 15.79
CA THR A 166 0.57 13.15 17.13
C THR A 166 0.22 14.54 17.64
N LYS A 167 -0.37 15.42 16.83
CA LYS A 167 -0.86 16.74 17.24
C LYS A 167 -2.28 16.71 17.79
N GLN A 168 -3.01 15.63 17.61
CA GLN A 168 -4.39 15.44 18.08
C GLN A 168 -4.43 14.93 19.52
#